data_afd7f1d3b4c36b9c02a02312e59dd5f3
#
_entry.id   afd7f1d3b4c36b9c02a02312e59dd5f3
#
_cell.length_a   1.000
_cell.length_b   1.000
_cell.length_c   1.000
_cell.angle_alpha   90.00
_cell.angle_beta   90.00
_cell.angle_gamma   90.00
#
_symmetry.space_group_name_H-M   'P 1'
#
loop_
_entity.id
_entity.type
_entity.pdbx_description
1 polymer ?
#
loop_
_entity_poly.entity_id
_entity_poly.type
_entity_poly.pdbx_seq_one_letter_code
_entity_poly.pdbx_strand_id
1 'polypeptide(L)'
;MVYFPNCQIQIYEEQESDEYDEYTMEHKSEWVLIDTLSVDFQRLNHEEQQQYWGKEIKDTFKVYVPLYTHINNRCIVKIIDDIEDRTFDVIGEPEYWNRFHMFRKIILQAQRKPAL
;
A
#
# COMPACT_ATOMS: atom_id res chain seq x y z
N MET A 1 10.73 17.06 -8.43
CA MET A 1 11.17 15.98 -7.52
C MET A 1 11.93 14.95 -8.32
N VAL A 2 12.98 14.42 -7.75
CA VAL A 2 13.72 13.32 -8.34
C VAL A 2 13.25 12.04 -7.63
N TYR A 3 12.97 11.00 -8.41
CA TYR A 3 12.57 9.70 -7.87
C TYR A 3 13.79 8.93 -7.38
N PHE A 4 13.87 8.72 -6.08
CA PHE A 4 14.95 7.95 -5.46
C PHE A 4 14.36 6.75 -4.74
N PRO A 5 14.38 5.55 -5.35
CA PRO A 5 13.95 4.35 -4.66
C PRO A 5 14.82 4.10 -3.42
N ASN A 6 14.18 4.01 -2.26
CA ASN A 6 14.87 3.81 -0.99
C ASN A 6 14.50 2.52 -0.28
N CYS A 7 13.49 1.81 -0.77
CA CYS A 7 13.15 0.50 -0.24
C CYS A 7 12.46 -0.36 -1.31
N GLN A 8 12.35 -1.65 -1.01
CA GLN A 8 11.57 -2.58 -1.83
C GLN A 8 10.29 -2.95 -1.11
N ILE A 9 9.21 -3.00 -1.86
CA ILE A 9 7.91 -3.40 -1.33
C ILE A 9 7.35 -4.58 -2.10
N GLN A 10 6.49 -5.33 -1.43
CA GLN A 10 5.65 -6.37 -2.03
C GLN A 10 4.20 -5.92 -1.94
N ILE A 11 3.48 -6.08 -3.03
CA ILE A 11 2.05 -5.73 -3.12
C ILE A 11 1.26 -7.03 -3.16
N TYR A 12 0.30 -7.17 -2.24
CA TYR A 12 -0.59 -8.31 -2.17
C TYR A 12 -2.02 -7.84 -2.40
N GLU A 13 -2.79 -8.63 -3.12
CA GLU A 13 -4.21 -8.37 -3.33
C GLU A 13 -5.03 -9.54 -2.80
N GLU A 14 -6.14 -9.22 -2.15
CA GLU A 14 -7.08 -10.24 -1.68
C GLU A 14 -7.84 -10.81 -2.89
N GLN A 15 -7.75 -12.14 -3.06
CA GLN A 15 -8.40 -12.86 -4.13
C GLN A 15 -9.16 -14.04 -3.56
N GLU A 16 -10.25 -14.43 -4.23
CA GLU A 16 -10.95 -15.65 -3.87
C GLU A 16 -10.08 -16.86 -4.17
N SER A 17 -9.96 -17.77 -3.21
CA SER A 17 -9.26 -19.02 -3.41
C SER A 17 -10.19 -20.04 -4.08
N ASP A 18 -9.61 -21.12 -4.60
CA ASP A 18 -10.39 -22.26 -5.11
C ASP A 18 -11.07 -23.07 -4.00
N GLU A 19 -10.70 -22.82 -2.74
CA GLU A 19 -11.33 -23.48 -1.60
C GLU A 19 -12.72 -22.91 -1.36
N TYR A 20 -13.69 -23.82 -1.21
CA TYR A 20 -15.08 -23.48 -0.98
C TYR A 20 -15.50 -23.97 0.40
N ASP A 21 -16.09 -23.09 1.21
CA ASP A 21 -16.61 -23.47 2.50
C ASP A 21 -18.07 -23.91 2.33
N GLU A 22 -18.32 -25.21 2.53
CA GLU A 22 -19.66 -25.80 2.38
C GLU A 22 -20.64 -25.26 3.43
N TYR A 23 -20.15 -24.83 4.58
CA TYR A 23 -21.00 -24.33 5.66
C TYR A 23 -21.48 -22.90 5.42
N THR A 24 -20.61 -22.05 4.91
CA THR A 24 -20.95 -20.64 4.64
C THR A 24 -21.38 -20.41 3.21
N MET A 25 -21.18 -21.37 2.31
CA MET A 25 -21.46 -21.25 0.89
C MET A 25 -20.61 -20.15 0.21
N GLU A 26 -19.44 -19.87 0.75
CA GLU A 26 -18.55 -18.82 0.25
C GLU A 26 -17.17 -19.39 -0.06
N HIS A 27 -16.51 -18.79 -1.05
CA HIS A 27 -15.10 -19.05 -1.30
C HIS A 27 -14.27 -18.36 -0.24
N LYS A 28 -13.22 -19.03 0.23
CA LYS A 28 -12.24 -18.40 1.10
C LYS A 28 -11.41 -17.40 0.29
N SER A 29 -11.04 -16.31 0.91
CA SER A 29 -10.12 -15.35 0.30
C SER A 29 -8.70 -15.58 0.80
N GLU A 30 -7.74 -15.22 -0.05
CA GLU A 30 -6.32 -15.32 0.26
C GLU A 30 -5.58 -14.09 -0.27
N TRP A 31 -4.46 -13.77 0.36
CA TRP A 31 -3.58 -12.70 -0.10
C TRP A 31 -2.59 -13.27 -1.12
N VAL A 32 -2.60 -12.71 -2.32
CA VAL A 32 -1.76 -13.15 -3.43
C VAL A 32 -0.76 -12.06 -3.76
N LEU A 33 0.52 -12.43 -3.79
CA LEU A 33 1.59 -11.51 -4.21
C LEU A 33 1.42 -11.20 -5.69
N ILE A 34 1.24 -9.93 -6.01
CA ILE A 34 1.05 -9.49 -7.39
C ILE A 34 2.23 -8.71 -7.96
N ASP A 35 3.05 -8.09 -7.12
CA ASP A 35 4.21 -7.35 -7.60
C ASP A 35 5.23 -7.15 -6.48
N THR A 36 6.49 -6.99 -6.89
CA THR A 36 7.60 -6.62 -6.02
C THR A 36 8.39 -5.55 -6.74
N LEU A 37 8.58 -4.39 -6.11
CA LEU A 37 9.25 -3.28 -6.76
C LEU A 37 10.01 -2.39 -5.78
N SER A 38 10.95 -1.64 -6.33
CA SER A 38 11.67 -0.60 -5.60
C SER A 38 10.91 0.71 -5.68
N VAL A 39 10.73 1.37 -4.56
CA VAL A 39 9.90 2.58 -4.45
C VAL A 39 10.57 3.64 -3.60
N ASP A 40 10.12 4.88 -3.76
CA ASP A 40 10.43 5.97 -2.86
C ASP A 40 9.36 6.00 -1.75
N PHE A 41 9.77 5.62 -0.55
CA PHE A 41 8.89 5.48 0.61
C PHE A 41 9.25 6.57 1.62
N GLN A 42 8.25 7.38 2.00
CA GLN A 42 8.44 8.52 2.88
C GLN A 42 7.34 8.59 3.93
N ARG A 43 7.68 9.12 5.11
CA ARG A 43 6.68 9.48 6.11
C ARG A 43 5.94 10.74 5.66
N LEU A 44 4.62 10.81 5.90
CA LEU A 44 3.89 12.06 5.68
C LEU A 44 4.39 13.13 6.64
N ASN A 45 4.59 14.36 6.12
CA ASN A 45 4.91 15.50 6.97
C ASN A 45 3.64 16.01 7.65
N HIS A 46 3.81 16.94 8.58
CA HIS A 46 2.70 17.50 9.37
C HIS A 46 1.61 18.13 8.51
N GLU A 47 1.98 18.90 7.50
CA GLU A 47 1.02 19.55 6.60
C GLU A 47 0.22 18.55 5.78
N GLU A 48 0.89 17.51 5.27
CA GLU A 48 0.23 16.45 4.52
C GLU A 48 -0.75 15.66 5.40
N GLN A 49 -0.38 15.38 6.64
CA GLN A 49 -1.26 14.69 7.56
C GLN A 49 -2.52 15.51 7.86
N GLN A 50 -2.38 16.82 8.04
CA GLN A 50 -3.52 17.70 8.23
C GLN A 50 -4.42 17.77 7.00
N GLN A 51 -3.83 17.78 5.81
CA GLN A 51 -4.56 17.79 4.56
C GLN A 51 -5.47 16.56 4.39
N TYR A 52 -4.96 15.38 4.75
CA TYR A 52 -5.71 14.13 4.58
C TYR A 52 -6.67 13.83 5.72
N TRP A 53 -6.32 14.19 6.94
CA TRP A 53 -7.04 13.75 8.14
C TRP A 53 -7.59 14.86 9.01
N GLY A 54 -7.20 16.11 8.75
CA GLY A 54 -7.52 17.24 9.61
C GLY A 54 -6.80 17.25 10.96
N LYS A 55 -6.02 16.22 11.26
CA LYS A 55 -5.22 16.10 12.47
C LYS A 55 -4.03 15.18 12.21
N GLU A 56 -3.02 15.25 13.05
CA GLU A 56 -1.88 14.35 12.96
C GLU A 56 -2.27 12.94 13.32
N ILE A 57 -2.00 11.99 12.43
CA ILE A 57 -2.21 10.57 12.63
C ILE A 57 -0.87 9.88 12.49
N LYS A 58 -0.52 9.04 13.47
CA LYS A 58 0.72 8.29 13.46
C LYS A 58 0.67 7.15 12.42
N ASP A 59 1.84 6.71 11.99
CA ASP A 59 2.02 5.54 11.13
C ASP A 59 1.37 5.66 9.76
N THR A 60 1.35 6.90 9.23
CA THR A 60 0.90 7.19 7.87
C THR A 60 2.10 7.55 7.01
N PHE A 61 2.16 6.98 5.83
CA PHE A 61 3.29 7.10 4.92
C PHE A 61 2.79 7.37 3.51
N LYS A 62 3.68 7.84 2.66
CA LYS A 62 3.43 7.97 1.23
C LYS A 62 4.47 7.17 0.46
N VAL A 63 4.06 6.61 -0.65
CA VAL A 63 4.95 5.89 -1.55
C VAL A 63 4.68 6.35 -2.98
N TYR A 64 5.74 6.53 -3.75
CA TYR A 64 5.66 6.84 -5.16
C TYR A 64 5.97 5.60 -5.95
N VAL A 65 5.05 5.21 -6.81
CA VAL A 65 5.16 4.00 -7.63
C VAL A 65 5.04 4.37 -9.10
N PRO A 66 5.62 3.57 -10.00
CA PRO A 66 5.43 3.77 -11.44
C PRO A 66 3.95 3.77 -11.82
N LEU A 67 3.61 4.52 -12.87
CA LEU A 67 2.22 4.77 -13.29
C LEU A 67 1.39 3.50 -13.47
N TYR A 68 2.00 2.44 -14.03
CA TYR A 68 1.28 1.21 -14.36
C TYR A 68 1.33 0.15 -13.26
N THR A 69 1.78 0.51 -12.07
CA THR A 69 1.78 -0.42 -10.94
C THR A 69 0.34 -0.75 -10.54
N HIS A 70 0.02 -2.03 -10.42
CA HIS A 70 -1.28 -2.47 -9.93
C HIS A 70 -1.33 -2.31 -8.41
N ILE A 71 -1.95 -1.25 -7.95
CA ILE A 71 -2.13 -0.97 -6.53
C ILE A 71 -3.43 -0.17 -6.35
N ASN A 72 -4.26 -0.62 -5.43
CA ASN A 72 -5.54 0.02 -5.11
C ASN A 72 -5.91 -0.24 -3.65
N ASN A 73 -7.06 0.24 -3.21
CA ASN A 73 -7.50 0.12 -1.81
C ASN A 73 -7.86 -1.32 -1.38
N ARG A 74 -7.83 -2.29 -2.28
CA ARG A 74 -7.99 -3.73 -1.97
C ARG A 74 -6.65 -4.42 -1.74
N CYS A 75 -5.56 -3.70 -1.93
CA CYS A 75 -4.21 -4.23 -1.77
C CYS A 75 -3.68 -3.94 -0.38
N ILE A 76 -2.74 -4.76 0.06
CA ILE A 76 -1.86 -4.44 1.19
C ILE A 76 -0.43 -4.44 0.71
N VAL A 77 0.40 -3.68 1.40
CA VAL A 77 1.81 -3.50 1.06
C VAL A 77 2.65 -3.99 2.22
N LYS A 78 3.70 -4.74 1.91
CA LYS A 78 4.71 -5.18 2.88
C LYS A 78 6.08 -4.67 2.44
N ILE A 79 6.84 -4.08 3.37
CA ILE A 79 8.21 -3.66 3.11
C ILE A 79 9.13 -4.86 3.31
N ILE A 80 9.97 -5.14 2.31
CA ILE A 80 10.96 -6.21 2.42
C ILE A 80 12.04 -5.80 3.43
N ASP A 81 12.40 -6.71 4.32
CA ASP A 81 13.39 -6.50 5.37
C ASP A 81 13.01 -5.43 6.41
N ASP A 82 11.71 -5.20 6.59
CA ASP A 82 11.24 -4.33 7.67
C ASP A 82 11.47 -5.02 9.03
N ILE A 83 12.20 -4.36 9.91
CA ILE A 83 12.51 -4.87 11.25
C ILE A 83 11.24 -5.12 12.05
N GLU A 84 10.23 -4.27 11.86
CA GLU A 84 8.94 -4.38 12.57
C GLU A 84 7.96 -5.32 11.86
N ASP A 85 8.31 -5.82 10.70
CA ASP A 85 7.48 -6.74 9.91
C ASP A 85 6.05 -6.23 9.69
N ARG A 86 5.94 -4.95 9.39
CA ARG A 86 4.66 -4.26 9.24
C ARG A 86 4.02 -4.54 7.89
N THR A 87 2.69 -4.56 7.89
CA THR A 87 1.90 -4.47 6.68
C THR A 87 1.10 -3.16 6.68
N PHE A 88 0.75 -2.67 5.49
CA PHE A 88 0.14 -1.37 5.32
C PHE A 88 -1.12 -1.48 4.48
N ASP A 89 -2.17 -0.77 4.89
CA ASP A 89 -3.36 -0.57 4.06
C ASP A 89 -3.11 0.57 3.07
N VAL A 90 -3.65 0.42 1.87
CA VAL A 90 -3.73 1.51 0.90
C VAL A 90 -4.99 2.30 1.22
N ILE A 91 -4.85 3.58 1.51
CA ILE A 91 -5.96 4.44 1.86
C ILE A 91 -6.17 5.53 0.82
N GLY A 92 -7.44 5.84 0.56
CA GLY A 92 -7.80 6.78 -0.48
C GLY A 92 -7.55 6.25 -1.89
N GLU A 93 -7.75 7.09 -2.86
CA GLU A 93 -7.47 6.77 -4.26
C GLU A 93 -6.05 7.19 -4.62
N PRO A 94 -5.34 6.38 -5.43
CA PRO A 94 -4.02 6.77 -5.90
C PRO A 94 -4.04 8.06 -6.70
N GLU A 95 -3.12 8.96 -6.39
CA GLU A 95 -3.00 10.26 -7.06
C GLU A 95 -1.86 10.25 -8.07
N TYR A 96 -2.10 10.86 -9.23
CA TYR A 96 -1.03 11.15 -10.19
C TYR A 96 -0.18 12.28 -9.64
N TRP A 97 1.14 12.02 -9.55
CA TRP A 97 1.98 12.93 -8.81
C TRP A 97 2.58 14.05 -9.62
N ASN A 98 2.92 13.90 -10.85
CA ASN A 98 3.53 14.97 -11.62
C ASN A 98 2.72 15.28 -12.88
N ARG A 99 3.06 16.41 -13.55
CA ARG A 99 2.34 16.84 -14.74
C ARG A 99 2.45 15.88 -15.93
N PHE A 100 3.43 14.98 -15.89
CA PHE A 100 3.62 13.96 -16.92
C PHE A 100 2.96 12.63 -16.56
N HIS A 101 2.37 12.53 -15.37
CA HIS A 101 1.72 11.32 -14.89
C HIS A 101 2.61 10.07 -14.96
N MET A 102 3.92 10.24 -14.68
CA MET A 102 4.88 9.12 -14.69
C MET A 102 4.84 8.30 -13.41
N PHE A 103 4.38 8.89 -12.31
CA PHE A 103 4.30 8.26 -11.00
C PHE A 103 2.95 8.50 -10.39
N ARG A 104 2.56 7.59 -9.50
CA ARG A 104 1.38 7.71 -8.67
C ARG A 104 1.80 7.82 -7.22
N LYS A 105 1.16 8.71 -6.49
CA LYS A 105 1.35 8.84 -5.05
C LYS A 105 0.30 7.98 -4.34
N ILE A 106 0.75 7.08 -3.51
CA ILE A 106 -0.10 6.16 -2.76
C ILE A 106 0.08 6.47 -1.27
N ILE A 107 -1.02 6.60 -0.55
CA ILE A 107 -1.01 6.81 0.89
C ILE A 107 -1.20 5.47 1.59
N LEU A 108 -0.32 5.17 2.53
CA LEU A 108 -0.30 3.93 3.27
C LEU A 108 -0.46 4.19 4.76
N GLN A 109 -1.19 3.33 5.44
CA GLN A 109 -1.32 3.35 6.88
C GLN A 109 -0.93 1.99 7.46
N ALA A 110 -0.04 1.99 8.44
CA ALA A 110 0.39 0.75 9.08
C ALA A 110 -0.79 0.09 9.80
N GLN A 111 -0.95 -1.20 9.58
CA GLN A 111 -1.97 -1.99 10.25
C GLN A 111 -1.54 -2.26 11.69
N ARG A 112 -2.48 -2.21 12.62
CA ARG A 112 -2.22 -2.55 14.03
C ARG A 112 -1.85 -4.03 14.17
N LYS A 113 -2.51 -4.88 13.40
CA LYS A 113 -2.26 -6.31 13.37
C LYS A 113 -1.97 -6.70 11.93
N PRO A 114 -0.75 -7.12 11.60
CA PRO A 114 -0.40 -7.49 10.24
C PRO A 114 -1.32 -8.57 9.68
N ALA A 115 -1.76 -8.38 8.43
CA ALA A 115 -2.60 -9.34 7.73
C ALA A 115 -1.82 -10.54 7.19
N LEU A 116 -0.50 -10.42 7.13
CA LEU A 116 0.40 -11.46 6.62
C LEU A 116 1.34 -11.97 7.72
#